data_5356dc1b51db53c7ab33f0c42902c8a2
#
_entry.id   5356dc1b51db53c7ab33f0c42902c8a2
#
_cell.length_a   1.000
_cell.length_b   1.000
_cell.length_c   1.000
_cell.angle_alpha   90.00
_cell.angle_beta   90.00
_cell.angle_gamma   90.00
#
_symmetry.space_group_name_H-M   'P 1'
#
loop_
_entity.id
_entity.type
_entity.pdbx_description
1 polymer ?
#
loop_
_entity_poly.entity_id
_entity_poly.type
_entity_poly.pdbx_seq_one_letter_code
_entity_poly.pdbx_strand_id
1 'polypeptide(L)'
;MNTLKEYGIMPLSIASISTIKAKSDEPVVKALQKKFPVYFYTAEELAEIEVPHPSKTVMKHMGTPSVSEAAALLSANNSRLLVPKKKGENYTVAAALDIRTVRQGHIEIVGAGPGDPDLVSVRGRHMLERADLILYAGSLVPRELPLCAKAGATVLSSASMDLEEQFEVMKKFYDKGKFIVRLHTGDPCIYGAIQEQMNYFDQHGMSYHITPGISSFQAAAAALKSQFTIPEKVQSIILTRGEGRTPMPEREKLHLMARSQSTMCIFLSAGIAKQVQEELLQEYPETTPVAVCYHLTWKDEQIFRGELKDLARIVKENNLTLTTMIVVGEAIGNREGLSRLYAHEFKHLYRK
;
A
#
# COMPACT_ATOMS: atom_id res chain seq x y z
N MET A 1 8.15 -19.89 -17.05
CA MET A 1 7.54 -18.69 -16.48
C MET A 1 6.78 -17.85 -17.53
N ASN A 2 7.35 -17.58 -18.72
CA ASN A 2 6.67 -16.81 -19.76
C ASN A 2 5.37 -17.48 -20.23
N THR A 3 5.36 -18.79 -20.46
CA THR A 3 4.17 -19.56 -20.84
C THR A 3 3.01 -19.42 -19.84
N LEU A 4 3.30 -19.35 -18.53
CA LEU A 4 2.24 -19.17 -17.51
C LEU A 4 1.69 -17.74 -17.52
N LYS A 5 2.53 -16.74 -17.80
CA LYS A 5 2.09 -15.34 -17.94
C LYS A 5 1.11 -15.14 -19.09
N GLU A 6 1.29 -15.85 -20.21
CA GLU A 6 0.35 -15.83 -21.35
C GLU A 6 -1.08 -16.27 -20.95
N TYR A 7 -1.19 -17.09 -19.90
CA TYR A 7 -2.45 -17.52 -19.32
C TYR A 7 -2.87 -16.72 -18.08
N GLY A 8 -2.23 -15.58 -17.82
CA GLY A 8 -2.54 -14.72 -16.67
C GLY A 8 -2.12 -15.31 -15.31
N ILE A 9 -1.29 -16.36 -15.31
CA ILE A 9 -0.83 -17.00 -14.07
C ILE A 9 0.46 -16.34 -13.59
N MET A 10 0.37 -15.70 -12.43
CA MET A 10 1.52 -15.08 -11.78
C MET A 10 2.40 -16.11 -11.07
N PRO A 11 3.72 -15.91 -11.00
CA PRO A 11 4.63 -16.81 -10.28
C PRO A 11 4.23 -17.04 -8.81
N LEU A 12 3.71 -16.03 -8.14
CA LEU A 12 3.23 -16.11 -6.75
C LEU A 12 1.98 -16.97 -6.57
N SER A 13 1.28 -17.32 -7.68
CA SER A 13 0.11 -18.20 -7.63
C SER A 13 0.49 -19.69 -7.74
N ILE A 14 1.78 -20.01 -7.88
CA ILE A 14 2.26 -21.40 -7.97
C ILE A 14 2.43 -21.94 -6.56
N ALA A 15 1.58 -22.89 -6.16
CA ALA A 15 1.66 -23.54 -4.87
C ALA A 15 2.76 -24.62 -4.84
N SER A 16 2.90 -25.39 -5.93
CA SER A 16 3.88 -26.45 -6.05
C SER A 16 4.19 -26.77 -7.51
N ILE A 17 5.24 -27.54 -7.72
CA ILE A 17 5.62 -28.11 -9.03
C ILE A 17 5.62 -29.63 -8.89
N SER A 18 5.25 -30.30 -9.95
CA SER A 18 5.23 -31.77 -9.98
C SER A 18 5.78 -32.33 -11.30
N THR A 19 6.43 -33.45 -11.22
CA THR A 19 6.99 -34.12 -12.37
C THR A 19 7.17 -35.63 -12.10
N ILE A 20 7.59 -36.38 -13.12
CA ILE A 20 7.94 -37.80 -12.97
C ILE A 20 9.28 -37.95 -12.24
N LYS A 21 9.39 -39.00 -11.39
CA LYS A 21 10.59 -39.30 -10.59
C LYS A 21 11.87 -39.46 -11.44
N ALA A 22 11.75 -40.00 -12.65
CA ALA A 22 12.86 -40.08 -13.57
C ALA A 22 13.56 -38.79 -13.97
N LYS A 23 12.90 -37.62 -13.68
CA LYS A 23 13.42 -36.28 -13.96
C LYS A 23 13.94 -35.55 -12.73
N SER A 24 14.05 -36.21 -11.59
CA SER A 24 14.50 -35.58 -10.33
C SER A 24 15.88 -34.92 -10.41
N ASP A 25 16.75 -35.50 -11.24
CA ASP A 25 18.13 -35.01 -11.40
C ASP A 25 18.33 -33.95 -12.49
N GLU A 26 17.29 -33.64 -13.26
CA GLU A 26 17.38 -32.60 -14.28
C GLU A 26 17.74 -31.23 -13.66
N PRO A 27 18.71 -30.48 -14.25
CA PRO A 27 19.15 -29.20 -13.69
C PRO A 27 18.03 -28.18 -13.47
N VAL A 28 17.04 -28.15 -14.38
CA VAL A 28 15.87 -27.26 -14.26
C VAL A 28 15.01 -27.64 -13.05
N VAL A 29 14.83 -28.94 -12.77
CA VAL A 29 14.06 -29.41 -11.62
C VAL A 29 14.76 -29.03 -10.32
N LYS A 30 16.08 -29.25 -10.22
CA LYS A 30 16.90 -28.83 -9.08
C LYS A 30 16.86 -27.31 -8.84
N ALA A 31 16.84 -26.53 -9.91
CA ALA A 31 16.68 -25.08 -9.80
C ALA A 31 15.29 -24.66 -9.29
N LEU A 32 14.24 -25.37 -9.69
CA LEU A 32 12.86 -25.13 -9.24
C LEU A 32 12.65 -25.55 -7.78
N GLN A 33 13.28 -26.62 -7.30
CA GLN A 33 13.25 -27.04 -5.89
C GLN A 33 13.75 -25.96 -4.91
N LYS A 34 14.63 -25.05 -5.36
CA LYS A 34 15.10 -23.92 -4.54
C LYS A 34 14.02 -22.85 -4.32
N LYS A 35 12.95 -22.87 -5.11
CA LYS A 35 11.94 -21.80 -5.12
C LYS A 35 10.54 -22.28 -4.78
N PHE A 36 10.25 -23.58 -5.01
CA PHE A 36 8.92 -24.16 -4.86
C PHE A 36 9.02 -25.55 -4.23
N PRO A 37 8.00 -26.02 -3.52
CA PRO A 37 7.81 -27.43 -3.21
C PRO A 37 7.72 -28.23 -4.52
N VAL A 38 8.49 -29.32 -4.65
CA VAL A 38 8.46 -30.17 -5.85
C VAL A 38 8.06 -31.59 -5.45
N TYR A 39 7.03 -32.13 -6.09
CA TYR A 39 6.52 -33.49 -5.91
C TYR A 39 6.93 -34.37 -7.08
N PHE A 40 7.31 -35.60 -6.77
CA PHE A 40 7.76 -36.58 -7.74
C PHE A 40 6.83 -37.80 -7.72
N TYR A 41 6.34 -38.17 -8.87
CA TYR A 41 5.44 -39.30 -9.06
C TYR A 41 6.10 -40.38 -9.89
N THR A 42 5.70 -41.65 -9.71
CA THR A 42 6.14 -42.75 -10.54
C THR A 42 5.40 -42.76 -11.88
N ALA A 43 5.85 -43.59 -12.82
CA ALA A 43 5.17 -43.73 -14.10
C ALA A 43 3.79 -44.39 -13.95
N GLU A 44 3.67 -45.32 -13.01
CA GLU A 44 2.45 -46.04 -12.68
C GLU A 44 1.40 -45.09 -12.12
N GLU A 45 1.77 -44.24 -11.12
CA GLU A 45 0.87 -43.24 -10.55
C GLU A 45 0.35 -42.24 -11.61
N LEU A 46 1.22 -41.85 -12.55
CA LEU A 46 0.84 -40.93 -13.62
C LEU A 46 0.01 -41.61 -14.72
N ALA A 47 0.15 -42.94 -14.91
CA ALA A 47 -0.61 -43.70 -15.90
C ALA A 47 -2.09 -43.84 -15.52
N GLU A 48 -2.42 -43.78 -14.21
CA GLU A 48 -3.79 -43.86 -13.71
C GLU A 48 -4.59 -42.57 -13.95
N ILE A 49 -3.92 -41.44 -14.30
CA ILE A 49 -4.58 -40.17 -14.48
C ILE A 49 -5.07 -39.98 -15.90
N GLU A 50 -6.37 -39.78 -16.04
CA GLU A 50 -6.97 -39.41 -17.32
C GLU A 50 -6.52 -38.03 -17.77
N VAL A 51 -5.97 -37.90 -18.97
CA VAL A 51 -5.42 -36.65 -19.49
C VAL A 51 -6.08 -36.26 -20.82
N PRO A 52 -6.38 -34.96 -21.03
CA PRO A 52 -7.01 -34.51 -22.26
C PRO A 52 -6.17 -34.67 -23.52
N HIS A 53 -4.82 -34.69 -23.39
CA HIS A 53 -3.91 -34.72 -24.53
C HIS A 53 -2.87 -35.86 -24.40
N PRO A 54 -3.29 -37.13 -24.51
CA PRO A 54 -2.38 -38.28 -24.41
C PRO A 54 -1.40 -38.32 -25.57
N SER A 55 -0.22 -38.88 -25.35
CA SER A 55 0.84 -38.98 -26.33
C SER A 55 1.37 -40.45 -26.42
N LYS A 56 1.22 -41.06 -27.56
CA LYS A 56 1.77 -42.41 -27.82
C LYS A 56 3.28 -42.48 -27.62
N THR A 57 4.01 -41.42 -27.98
CA THR A 57 5.46 -41.32 -27.80
C THR A 57 5.83 -41.27 -26.32
N VAL A 58 5.12 -40.47 -25.51
CA VAL A 58 5.37 -40.40 -24.08
C VAL A 58 5.03 -41.72 -23.40
N MET A 59 3.93 -42.35 -23.77
CA MET A 59 3.56 -43.66 -23.27
C MET A 59 4.67 -44.69 -23.55
N LYS A 60 5.22 -44.70 -24.76
CA LYS A 60 6.29 -45.66 -25.15
C LYS A 60 7.58 -45.44 -24.34
N HIS A 61 7.95 -44.19 -24.04
CA HIS A 61 9.25 -43.88 -23.42
C HIS A 61 9.17 -43.67 -21.90
N MET A 62 8.03 -43.29 -21.38
CA MET A 62 7.87 -42.90 -19.97
C MET A 62 6.83 -43.74 -19.22
N GLY A 63 6.12 -44.64 -19.89
CA GLY A 63 5.10 -45.48 -19.26
C GLY A 63 3.81 -44.77 -18.83
N THR A 64 3.63 -43.51 -19.26
CA THR A 64 2.45 -42.70 -18.92
C THR A 64 1.96 -41.94 -20.16
N PRO A 65 0.64 -41.67 -20.30
CA PRO A 65 0.10 -40.96 -21.45
C PRO A 65 0.55 -39.47 -21.52
N SER A 66 0.87 -38.85 -20.38
CA SER A 66 1.40 -37.50 -20.32
C SER A 66 2.08 -37.24 -18.98
N VAL A 67 3.34 -36.83 -18.97
CA VAL A 67 4.02 -36.43 -17.72
C VAL A 67 3.49 -35.14 -17.20
N SER A 68 3.42 -34.08 -18.02
CA SER A 68 3.10 -32.72 -17.55
C SER A 68 1.65 -32.55 -17.09
N GLU A 69 0.69 -33.11 -17.86
CA GLU A 69 -0.75 -32.97 -17.48
C GLU A 69 -1.09 -33.94 -16.34
N ALA A 70 -0.61 -35.19 -16.39
CA ALA A 70 -0.88 -36.15 -15.33
C ALA A 70 -0.29 -35.70 -13.99
N ALA A 71 0.96 -35.23 -13.96
CA ALA A 71 1.56 -34.72 -12.74
C ALA A 71 0.85 -33.47 -12.20
N ALA A 72 0.45 -32.55 -13.08
CA ALA A 72 -0.30 -31.36 -12.66
C ALA A 72 -1.67 -31.73 -12.08
N LEU A 73 -2.42 -32.61 -12.73
CA LEU A 73 -3.73 -33.08 -12.27
C LEU A 73 -3.64 -33.87 -10.96
N LEU A 74 -2.69 -34.80 -10.86
CA LEU A 74 -2.50 -35.59 -9.65
C LEU A 74 -2.14 -34.70 -8.45
N SER A 75 -1.20 -33.78 -8.62
CA SER A 75 -0.87 -32.80 -7.58
C SER A 75 -2.05 -31.93 -7.16
N ALA A 76 -2.96 -31.63 -8.08
CA ALA A 76 -4.15 -30.81 -7.86
C ALA A 76 -5.40 -31.64 -7.51
N ASN A 77 -5.23 -32.88 -7.06
CA ASN A 77 -6.29 -33.81 -6.70
C ASN A 77 -7.33 -34.02 -7.82
N ASN A 78 -6.84 -34.23 -9.04
CA ASN A 78 -7.62 -34.49 -10.24
C ASN A 78 -8.66 -33.38 -10.56
N SER A 79 -8.32 -32.15 -10.26
CA SER A 79 -9.15 -31.00 -10.62
C SER A 79 -9.00 -30.66 -12.12
N ARG A 80 -9.26 -29.43 -12.51
CA ARG A 80 -9.19 -29.02 -13.92
C ARG A 80 -7.83 -28.43 -14.29
N LEU A 81 -7.41 -28.65 -15.53
CA LEU A 81 -6.28 -27.93 -16.13
C LEU A 81 -6.65 -26.45 -16.36
N LEU A 82 -5.78 -25.54 -15.91
CA LEU A 82 -5.80 -24.12 -16.26
C LEU A 82 -4.98 -23.86 -17.53
N VAL A 83 -3.86 -24.60 -17.67
CA VAL A 83 -2.99 -24.55 -18.85
C VAL A 83 -2.85 -25.97 -19.35
N PRO A 84 -3.36 -26.29 -20.55
CA PRO A 84 -3.12 -27.60 -21.19
C PRO A 84 -1.64 -27.73 -21.54
N LYS A 85 -1.21 -28.95 -21.88
CA LYS A 85 0.15 -29.25 -22.26
C LYS A 85 0.70 -28.27 -23.32
N LYS A 86 1.69 -27.49 -22.94
CA LYS A 86 2.46 -26.61 -23.83
C LYS A 86 3.87 -27.09 -23.94
N LYS A 87 4.36 -27.19 -25.20
CA LYS A 87 5.74 -27.53 -25.50
C LYS A 87 6.54 -26.25 -25.72
N GLY A 88 7.64 -26.09 -25.01
CA GLY A 88 8.71 -25.16 -25.36
C GLY A 88 9.82 -25.88 -26.08
N GLU A 89 10.93 -25.24 -26.32
CA GLU A 89 12.09 -25.80 -27.03
C GLU A 89 12.65 -27.02 -26.30
N ASN A 90 12.86 -26.93 -24.98
CA ASN A 90 13.47 -27.97 -24.15
C ASN A 90 12.61 -28.36 -22.92
N TYR A 91 11.33 -28.04 -22.93
CA TYR A 91 10.43 -28.35 -21.81
C TYR A 91 8.98 -28.56 -22.26
N THR A 92 8.23 -29.19 -21.39
CA THR A 92 6.77 -29.27 -21.51
C THR A 92 6.17 -28.88 -20.17
N VAL A 93 5.15 -28.04 -20.19
CA VAL A 93 4.48 -27.56 -18.99
C VAL A 93 2.96 -27.69 -19.12
N ALA A 94 2.30 -28.01 -18.02
CA ALA A 94 0.85 -27.89 -17.81
C ALA A 94 0.62 -27.29 -16.43
N ALA A 95 -0.55 -26.71 -16.19
CA ALA A 95 -0.92 -26.24 -14.87
C ALA A 95 -2.37 -26.65 -14.55
N ALA A 96 -2.60 -27.12 -13.33
CA ALA A 96 -3.90 -27.46 -12.81
C ALA A 96 -4.25 -26.60 -11.59
N LEU A 97 -5.55 -26.43 -11.33
CA LEU A 97 -6.04 -25.70 -10.18
C LEU A 97 -6.05 -26.62 -8.96
N ASP A 98 -5.26 -26.34 -7.94
CA ASP A 98 -5.38 -27.04 -6.66
C ASP A 98 -6.56 -26.49 -5.85
N ILE A 99 -7.66 -27.24 -5.85
CA ILE A 99 -8.90 -26.86 -5.14
C ILE A 99 -8.81 -27.08 -3.63
N ARG A 100 -7.76 -27.78 -3.12
CA ARG A 100 -7.55 -27.98 -1.68
C ARG A 100 -6.94 -26.76 -1.02
N THR A 101 -6.27 -25.92 -1.80
CA THR A 101 -5.80 -24.62 -1.30
C THR A 101 -7.03 -23.73 -1.09
N VAL A 102 -7.58 -23.79 0.11
CA VAL A 102 -8.51 -22.76 0.57
C VAL A 102 -7.74 -21.47 0.49
N ARG A 103 -8.07 -20.61 -0.47
CA ARG A 103 -7.49 -19.29 -0.57
C ARG A 103 -7.88 -18.55 0.71
N GLN A 104 -6.92 -18.31 1.60
CA GLN A 104 -7.16 -17.46 2.76
C GLN A 104 -7.48 -16.05 2.29
N GLY A 105 -8.44 -15.42 2.94
CA GLY A 105 -8.69 -14.00 2.77
C GLY A 105 -7.44 -13.21 3.16
N HIS A 106 -7.29 -12.03 2.58
CA HIS A 106 -6.23 -11.11 2.96
C HIS A 106 -6.71 -9.67 2.81
N ILE A 107 -6.33 -8.84 3.77
CA ILE A 107 -6.64 -7.41 3.76
C ILE A 107 -5.34 -6.63 3.58
N GLU A 108 -5.28 -5.80 2.57
CA GLU A 108 -4.20 -4.83 2.39
C GLU A 108 -4.74 -3.44 2.72
N ILE A 109 -4.20 -2.80 3.74
CA ILE A 109 -4.50 -1.41 4.08
C ILE A 109 -3.55 -0.55 3.27
N VAL A 110 -4.08 0.25 2.34
CA VAL A 110 -3.27 0.98 1.35
C VAL A 110 -3.46 2.48 1.53
N GLY A 111 -2.34 3.21 1.53
CA GLY A 111 -2.34 4.67 1.45
C GLY A 111 -2.55 5.14 0.00
N ALA A 112 -3.56 5.97 -0.21
CA ALA A 112 -3.91 6.53 -1.51
C ALA A 112 -3.00 7.69 -1.93
N GLY A 113 -2.16 8.20 -1.03
CA GLY A 113 -1.44 9.44 -1.26
C GLY A 113 -2.30 10.69 -0.99
N PRO A 114 -1.72 11.88 -1.23
CA PRO A 114 -2.32 13.15 -0.82
C PRO A 114 -3.44 13.66 -1.73
N GLY A 115 -3.53 13.17 -2.98
CA GLY A 115 -4.53 13.66 -3.94
C GLY A 115 -4.27 13.23 -5.37
N ASP A 116 -3.08 13.42 -5.89
CA ASP A 116 -2.69 12.97 -7.23
C ASP A 116 -2.64 11.44 -7.27
N PRO A 117 -3.38 10.76 -8.18
CA PRO A 117 -3.37 9.31 -8.31
C PRO A 117 -1.98 8.72 -8.61
N ASP A 118 -1.08 9.48 -9.23
CA ASP A 118 0.28 9.04 -9.54
C ASP A 118 1.19 9.05 -8.30
N LEU A 119 0.74 9.64 -7.19
CA LEU A 119 1.43 9.61 -5.91
C LEU A 119 1.05 8.41 -5.01
N VAL A 120 0.24 7.50 -5.52
CA VAL A 120 0.11 6.18 -4.88
C VAL A 120 1.42 5.39 -5.07
N SER A 121 1.82 4.63 -4.06
CA SER A 121 2.99 3.77 -4.22
C SER A 121 2.74 2.72 -5.31
N VAL A 122 3.80 2.33 -6.06
CA VAL A 122 3.72 1.25 -7.07
C VAL A 122 3.12 -0.02 -6.48
N ARG A 123 3.48 -0.36 -5.24
CA ARG A 123 2.89 -1.48 -4.51
C ARG A 123 1.39 -1.28 -4.29
N GLY A 124 0.98 -0.11 -3.79
CA GLY A 124 -0.44 0.22 -3.58
C GLY A 124 -1.25 0.10 -4.87
N ARG A 125 -0.73 0.60 -5.99
CA ARG A 125 -1.34 0.46 -7.31
C ARG A 125 -1.56 -1.00 -7.68
N HIS A 126 -0.53 -1.84 -7.55
CA HIS A 126 -0.66 -3.28 -7.83
C HIS A 126 -1.67 -3.99 -6.91
N MET A 127 -1.80 -3.54 -5.65
CA MET A 127 -2.82 -4.10 -4.75
C MET A 127 -4.23 -3.74 -5.19
N LEU A 128 -4.46 -2.49 -5.59
CA LEU A 128 -5.75 -2.03 -6.15
C LEU A 128 -6.15 -2.83 -7.39
N GLU A 129 -5.23 -2.99 -8.35
CA GLU A 129 -5.47 -3.74 -9.59
C GLU A 129 -5.79 -5.23 -9.39
N ARG A 130 -5.44 -5.80 -8.25
CA ARG A 130 -5.65 -7.22 -7.90
C ARG A 130 -6.83 -7.44 -6.97
N ALA A 131 -7.37 -6.40 -6.37
CA ALA A 131 -8.41 -6.50 -5.35
C ALA A 131 -9.69 -7.19 -5.87
N ASP A 132 -10.31 -7.98 -5.01
CA ASP A 132 -11.68 -8.49 -5.20
C ASP A 132 -12.71 -7.52 -4.58
N LEU A 133 -12.28 -6.79 -3.52
CA LEU A 133 -13.01 -5.69 -2.90
C LEU A 133 -12.06 -4.51 -2.69
N ILE A 134 -12.48 -3.33 -3.09
CA ILE A 134 -11.88 -2.05 -2.67
C ILE A 134 -12.90 -1.32 -1.80
N LEU A 135 -12.57 -1.12 -0.52
CA LEU A 135 -13.33 -0.29 0.39
C LEU A 135 -12.54 1.00 0.66
N TYR A 136 -13.00 2.15 0.16
CA TYR A 136 -12.24 3.40 0.20
C TYR A 136 -12.88 4.48 1.09
N ALA A 137 -12.07 5.38 1.61
CA ALA A 137 -12.44 6.38 2.63
C ALA A 137 -13.19 7.61 2.05
N GLY A 138 -14.11 7.39 1.12
CA GLY A 138 -15.01 8.44 0.61
C GLY A 138 -14.32 9.51 -0.24
N SER A 139 -14.75 10.77 -0.09
CA SER A 139 -14.34 11.90 -0.95
C SER A 139 -12.90 12.35 -0.79
N LEU A 140 -12.19 11.85 0.20
CA LEU A 140 -10.77 12.17 0.43
C LEU A 140 -9.82 11.32 -0.40
N VAL A 141 -10.33 10.36 -1.16
CA VAL A 141 -9.57 9.50 -2.06
C VAL A 141 -9.89 9.87 -3.51
N PRO A 142 -8.89 10.09 -4.38
CA PRO A 142 -9.11 10.35 -5.80
C PRO A 142 -9.92 9.22 -6.44
N ARG A 143 -10.94 9.57 -7.21
CA ARG A 143 -11.85 8.58 -7.84
C ARG A 143 -11.14 7.66 -8.82
N GLU A 144 -10.07 8.11 -9.41
CA GLU A 144 -9.24 7.37 -10.36
C GLU A 144 -8.61 6.12 -9.73
N LEU A 145 -8.26 6.16 -8.44
CA LEU A 145 -7.64 5.02 -7.76
C LEU A 145 -8.60 3.82 -7.58
N PRO A 146 -9.80 3.96 -7.04
CA PRO A 146 -10.75 2.85 -7.00
C PRO A 146 -11.12 2.29 -8.39
N LEU A 147 -11.07 3.13 -9.44
CA LEU A 147 -11.35 2.71 -10.82
C LEU A 147 -10.28 1.82 -11.43
N CYS A 148 -9.10 1.70 -10.81
CA CYS A 148 -8.05 0.77 -11.23
C CYS A 148 -8.39 -0.70 -10.92
N ALA A 149 -9.49 -0.97 -10.25
CA ALA A 149 -9.92 -2.31 -9.90
C ALA A 149 -10.06 -3.20 -11.14
N LYS A 150 -9.69 -4.49 -10.98
CA LYS A 150 -9.92 -5.48 -12.03
C LYS A 150 -11.40 -5.66 -12.35
N ALA A 151 -11.72 -6.14 -13.55
CA ALA A 151 -13.08 -6.51 -13.91
C ALA A 151 -13.69 -7.51 -12.90
N GLY A 152 -14.91 -7.24 -12.47
CA GLY A 152 -15.64 -8.05 -11.48
C GLY A 152 -15.27 -7.79 -10.02
N ALA A 153 -14.38 -6.85 -9.73
CA ALA A 153 -14.15 -6.38 -8.37
C ALA A 153 -15.35 -5.57 -7.84
N THR A 154 -15.58 -5.65 -6.55
CA THR A 154 -16.55 -4.79 -5.85
C THR A 154 -15.81 -3.54 -5.35
N VAL A 155 -16.37 -2.36 -5.62
CA VAL A 155 -15.81 -1.07 -5.18
C VAL A 155 -16.85 -0.33 -4.36
N LEU A 156 -16.55 -0.05 -3.09
CA LEU A 156 -17.49 0.57 -2.15
C LEU A 156 -16.83 1.77 -1.44
N SER A 157 -17.62 2.84 -1.27
CA SER A 157 -17.25 3.94 -0.39
C SER A 157 -17.68 3.65 1.03
N SER A 158 -16.82 3.90 2.00
CA SER A 158 -17.14 3.79 3.43
C SER A 158 -17.61 5.11 4.06
N ALA A 159 -17.88 6.14 3.26
CA ALA A 159 -18.22 7.47 3.77
C ALA A 159 -19.49 7.52 4.66
N SER A 160 -20.43 6.60 4.42
CA SER A 160 -21.68 6.48 5.18
C SER A 160 -21.72 5.29 6.14
N MET A 161 -20.60 4.56 6.26
CA MET A 161 -20.50 3.34 7.06
C MET A 161 -19.86 3.65 8.43
N ASP A 162 -20.43 3.10 9.48
CA ASP A 162 -19.74 3.01 10.76
C ASP A 162 -18.63 1.93 10.75
N LEU A 163 -17.95 1.75 11.86
CA LEU A 163 -16.82 0.81 11.94
C LEU A 163 -17.29 -0.66 11.81
N GLU A 164 -18.41 -0.99 12.41
CA GLU A 164 -18.98 -2.34 12.40
C GLU A 164 -19.42 -2.72 10.99
N GLU A 165 -20.13 -1.84 10.29
CA GLU A 165 -20.53 -2.04 8.89
C GLU A 165 -19.32 -2.23 7.97
N GLN A 166 -18.26 -1.45 8.15
CA GLN A 166 -17.02 -1.61 7.38
C GLN A 166 -16.38 -2.97 7.64
N PHE A 167 -16.32 -3.39 8.91
CA PHE A 167 -15.78 -4.69 9.29
C PHE A 167 -16.58 -5.85 8.70
N GLU A 168 -17.92 -5.83 8.81
CA GLU A 168 -18.80 -6.86 8.26
C GLU A 168 -18.65 -7.00 6.74
N VAL A 169 -18.55 -5.89 6.02
CA VAL A 169 -18.28 -5.91 4.58
C VAL A 169 -16.96 -6.60 4.28
N MET A 170 -15.87 -6.22 4.96
CA MET A 170 -14.57 -6.83 4.73
C MET A 170 -14.56 -8.31 5.14
N LYS A 171 -15.16 -8.66 6.28
CA LYS A 171 -15.26 -10.04 6.77
C LYS A 171 -15.97 -10.96 5.79
N LYS A 172 -17.10 -10.52 5.22
CA LYS A 172 -17.86 -11.27 4.21
C LYS A 172 -17.05 -11.66 2.98
N PHE A 173 -16.10 -10.81 2.57
CA PHE A 173 -15.17 -11.11 1.47
C PHE A 173 -14.01 -11.97 1.95
N TYR A 174 -13.48 -11.68 3.14
CA TYR A 174 -12.38 -12.43 3.75
C TYR A 174 -12.72 -13.91 3.92
N ASP A 175 -13.88 -14.22 4.48
CA ASP A 175 -14.35 -15.60 4.71
C ASP A 175 -14.50 -16.40 3.41
N LYS A 176 -14.64 -15.71 2.28
CA LYS A 176 -14.65 -16.30 0.93
C LYS A 176 -13.26 -16.42 0.28
N GLY A 177 -12.19 -16.19 1.05
CA GLY A 177 -10.82 -16.23 0.55
C GLY A 177 -10.49 -15.12 -0.44
N LYS A 178 -11.12 -13.95 -0.33
CA LYS A 178 -10.95 -12.82 -1.24
C LYS A 178 -9.83 -11.90 -0.81
N PHE A 179 -9.25 -11.18 -1.79
CA PHE A 179 -8.26 -10.14 -1.55
C PHE A 179 -8.95 -8.78 -1.44
N ILE A 180 -8.82 -8.16 -0.28
CA ILE A 180 -9.48 -6.91 0.08
C ILE A 180 -8.44 -5.80 0.12
N VAL A 181 -8.73 -4.65 -0.47
CA VAL A 181 -8.00 -3.42 -0.26
C VAL A 181 -8.85 -2.44 0.55
N ARG A 182 -8.34 -2.05 1.71
CA ARG A 182 -8.86 -0.93 2.50
C ARG A 182 -8.03 0.30 2.14
N LEU A 183 -8.61 1.21 1.35
CA LEU A 183 -7.90 2.36 0.80
C LEU A 183 -8.16 3.61 1.64
N HIS A 184 -7.10 4.16 2.24
CA HIS A 184 -7.12 5.36 3.07
C HIS A 184 -6.46 6.54 2.35
N THR A 185 -6.88 7.77 2.67
CA THR A 185 -6.20 8.98 2.20
C THR A 185 -4.80 9.10 2.83
N GLY A 186 -3.86 9.71 2.13
CA GLY A 186 -2.51 9.94 2.62
C GLY A 186 -1.77 8.65 2.95
N ASP A 187 -1.26 8.59 4.17
CA ASP A 187 -0.68 7.39 4.79
C ASP A 187 -1.62 6.85 5.88
N PRO A 188 -1.95 5.55 5.89
CA PRO A 188 -2.89 4.98 6.85
C PRO A 188 -2.45 5.11 8.31
N CYS A 189 -1.15 5.12 8.57
CA CYS A 189 -0.59 5.17 9.92
C CYS A 189 -0.56 6.59 10.51
N ILE A 190 -0.90 7.63 9.70
CA ILE A 190 -0.90 9.02 10.14
C ILE A 190 -2.35 9.55 10.12
N TYR A 191 -3.01 9.58 11.28
CA TYR A 191 -4.40 9.99 11.46
C TYR A 191 -5.42 9.21 10.61
N GLY A 192 -5.08 7.98 10.19
CA GLY A 192 -5.93 7.13 9.35
C GLY A 192 -7.01 6.36 10.09
N ALA A 193 -7.08 6.42 11.43
CA ALA A 193 -8.04 5.67 12.26
C ALA A 193 -8.07 4.15 11.96
N ILE A 194 -6.88 3.55 11.74
CA ILE A 194 -6.77 2.13 11.41
C ILE A 194 -6.58 1.23 12.64
N GLN A 195 -6.26 1.82 13.80
CA GLN A 195 -5.99 1.05 15.02
C GLN A 195 -7.17 0.16 15.42
N GLU A 196 -8.36 0.68 15.35
CA GLU A 196 -9.59 -0.05 15.67
C GLU A 196 -9.86 -1.15 14.64
N GLN A 197 -9.62 -0.88 13.35
CA GLN A 197 -9.75 -1.89 12.29
C GLN A 197 -8.76 -3.04 12.50
N MET A 198 -7.48 -2.73 12.78
CA MET A 198 -6.46 -3.75 13.08
C MET A 198 -6.84 -4.60 14.29
N ASN A 199 -7.37 -3.98 15.34
CA ASN A 199 -7.85 -4.69 16.52
C ASN A 199 -8.97 -5.70 16.18
N TYR A 200 -9.92 -5.33 15.31
CA TYR A 200 -10.94 -6.27 14.82
C TYR A 200 -10.32 -7.41 14.01
N PHE A 201 -9.35 -7.12 13.15
CA PHE A 201 -8.68 -8.15 12.35
C PHE A 201 -7.92 -9.13 13.25
N ASP A 202 -7.18 -8.64 14.23
CA ASP A 202 -6.45 -9.46 15.21
C ASP A 202 -7.38 -10.36 16.01
N GLN A 203 -8.50 -9.81 16.53
CA GLN A 203 -9.50 -10.57 17.29
C GLN A 203 -10.14 -11.71 16.49
N HIS A 204 -10.24 -11.56 15.17
CA HIS A 204 -10.83 -12.56 14.28
C HIS A 204 -9.80 -13.40 13.52
N GLY A 205 -8.51 -13.28 13.87
CA GLY A 205 -7.44 -14.02 13.19
C GLY A 205 -7.31 -13.73 11.70
N MET A 206 -7.70 -12.52 11.27
CA MET A 206 -7.67 -12.13 9.86
C MET A 206 -6.28 -11.64 9.46
N SER A 207 -5.76 -12.17 8.36
CA SER A 207 -4.46 -11.75 7.81
C SER A 207 -4.56 -10.36 7.19
N TYR A 208 -3.70 -9.44 7.59
CA TYR A 208 -3.61 -8.12 6.99
C TYR A 208 -2.16 -7.62 6.88
N HIS A 209 -1.96 -6.61 6.04
CA HIS A 209 -0.71 -5.90 5.87
C HIS A 209 -0.98 -4.43 5.55
N ILE A 210 -0.01 -3.55 5.83
CA ILE A 210 -0.10 -2.12 5.54
C ILE A 210 0.90 -1.77 4.44
N THR A 211 0.38 -1.20 3.35
CA THR A 211 1.20 -0.54 2.33
C THR A 211 1.19 0.95 2.57
N PRO A 212 2.32 1.56 2.96
CA PRO A 212 2.39 2.98 3.26
C PRO A 212 2.04 3.85 2.06
N GLY A 213 1.58 5.06 2.34
CA GLY A 213 1.30 6.10 1.36
C GLY A 213 2.11 7.37 1.60
N ILE A 214 1.98 8.34 0.70
CA ILE A 214 2.55 9.68 0.87
C ILE A 214 1.57 10.52 1.67
N SER A 215 1.97 10.96 2.86
CA SER A 215 1.15 11.83 3.70
C SER A 215 1.15 13.28 3.20
N SER A 216 0.10 14.02 3.54
CA SER A 216 -0.07 15.42 3.15
C SER A 216 1.05 16.34 3.64
N PHE A 217 1.74 16.03 4.74
CA PHE A 217 2.88 16.86 5.17
C PHE A 217 4.07 16.76 4.21
N GLN A 218 4.31 15.60 3.60
CA GLN A 218 5.34 15.42 2.58
C GLN A 218 4.97 16.16 1.30
N ALA A 219 3.70 16.08 0.90
CA ALA A 219 3.18 16.86 -0.22
C ALA A 219 3.28 18.37 0.03
N ALA A 220 3.02 18.83 1.26
CA ALA A 220 3.21 20.22 1.65
C ALA A 220 4.68 20.65 1.51
N ALA A 221 5.62 19.85 1.97
CA ALA A 221 7.04 20.14 1.83
C ALA A 221 7.44 20.32 0.37
N ALA A 222 6.97 19.42 -0.51
CA ALA A 222 7.22 19.47 -1.95
C ALA A 222 6.59 20.70 -2.60
N ALA A 223 5.31 20.96 -2.35
CA ALA A 223 4.57 22.09 -2.91
C ALA A 223 5.14 23.44 -2.42
N LEU A 224 5.56 23.51 -1.17
CA LEU A 224 6.24 24.67 -0.60
C LEU A 224 7.69 24.81 -1.09
N LYS A 225 8.24 23.78 -1.76
CA LYS A 225 9.66 23.70 -2.14
C LYS A 225 10.57 23.92 -0.93
N SER A 226 10.22 23.34 0.21
CA SER A 226 10.89 23.53 1.49
C SER A 226 11.35 22.20 2.05
N GLN A 227 12.60 22.15 2.48
CA GLN A 227 13.07 21.06 3.36
C GLN A 227 12.69 21.46 4.78
N PHE A 228 11.88 20.66 5.47
CA PHE A 228 11.36 20.98 6.80
C PHE A 228 12.38 20.82 7.92
N THR A 229 13.59 20.41 7.59
CA THR A 229 14.74 20.38 8.49
C THR A 229 15.88 21.20 7.91
N ILE A 230 16.36 22.20 8.66
CA ILE A 230 17.44 23.08 8.23
C ILE A 230 18.58 22.96 9.23
N PRO A 231 19.81 22.61 8.79
CA PRO A 231 20.95 22.55 9.68
C PRO A 231 21.13 23.82 10.51
N GLU A 232 21.41 23.65 11.79
CA GLU A 232 21.67 24.72 12.77
C GLU A 232 20.45 25.63 13.10
N LYS A 233 19.29 25.48 12.41
CA LYS A 233 18.07 26.26 12.66
C LYS A 233 16.95 25.37 13.21
N VAL A 234 16.52 24.37 12.46
CA VAL A 234 15.44 23.47 12.85
C VAL A 234 15.74 22.04 12.38
N GLN A 235 15.74 21.09 13.30
CA GLN A 235 16.08 19.68 13.02
C GLN A 235 14.93 18.71 13.26
N SER A 236 13.79 19.21 13.75
CA SER A 236 12.63 18.38 14.09
C SER A 236 11.40 18.78 13.31
N ILE A 237 10.57 17.81 12.98
CA ILE A 237 9.25 18.00 12.39
C ILE A 237 8.24 17.40 13.36
N ILE A 238 7.28 18.21 13.80
CA ILE A 238 6.20 17.79 14.67
C ILE A 238 4.95 17.58 13.82
N LEU A 239 4.46 16.36 13.78
CA LEU A 239 3.18 16.01 13.19
C LEU A 239 2.14 15.97 14.30
N THR A 240 1.18 16.88 14.27
CA THR A 240 0.20 17.05 15.35
C THR A 240 -1.14 17.52 14.80
N ARG A 241 -2.10 17.73 15.71
CA ARG A 241 -3.39 18.38 15.45
C ARG A 241 -3.75 19.33 16.59
N GLY A 242 -4.66 20.23 16.36
CA GLY A 242 -5.27 21.00 17.44
C GLY A 242 -6.34 20.19 18.20
N GLU A 243 -6.71 20.66 19.37
CA GLU A 243 -7.80 20.11 20.16
C GLU A 243 -9.15 20.53 19.59
N GLY A 244 -9.73 19.66 18.77
CA GLY A 244 -11.04 19.86 18.17
C GLY A 244 -12.15 19.11 18.91
N ARG A 245 -12.94 18.31 18.18
CA ARG A 245 -14.01 17.50 18.78
C ARG A 245 -13.50 16.37 19.67
N THR A 246 -12.28 15.90 19.45
CA THR A 246 -11.61 14.88 20.27
C THR A 246 -10.52 15.54 21.10
N PRO A 247 -10.41 15.19 22.40
CA PRO A 247 -9.42 15.80 23.28
C PRO A 247 -7.99 15.50 22.85
N MET A 248 -7.06 16.34 23.27
CA MET A 248 -5.63 16.12 23.18
C MET A 248 -5.07 15.71 24.54
N PRO A 249 -4.07 14.82 24.59
CA PRO A 249 -3.33 14.60 25.82
C PRO A 249 -2.72 15.90 26.33
N GLU A 250 -2.79 16.13 27.65
CA GLU A 250 -2.30 17.38 28.28
C GLU A 250 -0.86 17.72 27.87
N ARG A 251 0.00 16.69 27.72
CA ARG A 251 1.40 16.85 27.34
C ARG A 251 1.62 17.18 25.86
N GLU A 252 0.61 17.04 25.02
CA GLU A 252 0.68 17.22 23.57
C GLU A 252 -0.11 18.44 23.08
N LYS A 253 -0.56 19.30 24.01
CA LYS A 253 -1.21 20.56 23.64
C LYS A 253 -0.28 21.43 22.79
N LEU A 254 -0.82 22.14 21.82
CA LEU A 254 -0.03 22.87 20.81
C LEU A 254 0.96 23.85 21.44
N HIS A 255 0.57 24.60 22.46
CA HIS A 255 1.47 25.53 23.15
C HIS A 255 2.68 24.81 23.79
N LEU A 256 2.52 23.57 24.28
CA LEU A 256 3.64 22.82 24.84
C LEU A 256 4.57 22.30 23.74
N MET A 257 4.01 21.80 22.61
CA MET A 257 4.79 21.36 21.46
C MET A 257 5.50 22.54 20.77
N ALA A 258 4.90 23.74 20.80
CA ALA A 258 5.42 24.96 20.22
C ALA A 258 6.73 25.46 20.85
N ARG A 259 7.03 25.09 22.11
CA ARG A 259 8.26 25.48 22.82
C ARG A 259 9.55 25.15 22.08
N SER A 260 9.55 24.07 21.29
CA SER A 260 10.71 23.68 20.49
C SER A 260 10.93 24.59 19.28
N GLN A 261 9.95 25.39 18.87
CA GLN A 261 9.93 26.18 17.63
C GLN A 261 10.33 25.37 16.38
N SER A 262 10.04 24.08 16.42
CA SER A 262 10.28 23.13 15.32
C SER A 262 9.36 23.41 14.14
N THR A 263 9.60 22.81 12.97
CA THR A 263 8.59 22.82 11.91
C THR A 263 7.38 22.00 12.36
N MET A 264 6.20 22.61 12.42
CA MET A 264 4.96 21.93 12.79
C MET A 264 4.07 21.73 11.56
N CYS A 265 3.58 20.51 11.38
CA CYS A 265 2.57 20.15 10.38
C CYS A 265 1.29 19.76 11.12
N ILE A 266 0.27 20.60 11.04
CA ILE A 266 -0.93 20.53 11.88
C ILE A 266 -2.09 20.02 11.02
N PHE A 267 -2.53 18.78 11.32
CA PHE A 267 -3.60 18.09 10.64
C PHE A 267 -4.98 18.46 11.22
N LEU A 268 -6.04 18.26 10.46
CA LEU A 268 -7.44 18.27 10.91
C LEU A 268 -7.87 19.54 11.69
N SER A 269 -7.19 20.67 11.51
CA SER A 269 -7.29 21.83 12.40
C SER A 269 -7.73 23.14 11.73
N ALA A 270 -8.07 23.12 10.44
CA ALA A 270 -8.52 24.33 9.73
C ALA A 270 -9.79 24.94 10.37
N GLY A 271 -10.74 24.10 10.79
CA GLY A 271 -11.97 24.57 11.45
C GLY A 271 -11.77 25.24 12.82
N ILE A 272 -10.58 25.11 13.41
CA ILE A 272 -10.21 25.70 14.70
C ILE A 272 -8.94 26.58 14.57
N ALA A 273 -8.68 27.11 13.38
CA ALA A 273 -7.45 27.87 13.08
C ALA A 273 -7.19 29.06 14.04
N LYS A 274 -8.24 29.71 14.56
CA LYS A 274 -8.11 30.78 15.56
C LYS A 274 -7.50 30.25 16.87
N GLN A 275 -8.01 29.14 17.39
CA GLN A 275 -7.46 28.48 18.59
C GLN A 275 -6.02 28.03 18.35
N VAL A 276 -5.75 27.41 17.20
CA VAL A 276 -4.39 27.01 16.81
C VAL A 276 -3.44 28.20 16.83
N GLN A 277 -3.82 29.33 16.23
CA GLN A 277 -3.03 30.55 16.23
C GLN A 277 -2.76 31.06 17.67
N GLU A 278 -3.79 31.14 18.51
CA GLU A 278 -3.68 31.60 19.89
C GLU A 278 -2.74 30.73 20.73
N GLU A 279 -2.80 29.42 20.58
CA GLU A 279 -1.91 28.47 21.27
C GLU A 279 -0.46 28.59 20.79
N LEU A 280 -0.24 28.70 19.49
CA LEU A 280 1.10 28.77 18.92
C LEU A 280 1.80 30.09 19.23
N LEU A 281 1.06 31.22 19.27
CA LEU A 281 1.58 32.55 19.61
C LEU A 281 2.10 32.64 21.05
N GLN A 282 1.85 31.68 21.91
CA GLN A 282 2.44 31.63 23.25
C GLN A 282 3.95 31.38 23.22
N GLU A 283 4.46 30.72 22.16
CA GLU A 283 5.85 30.26 22.08
C GLU A 283 6.55 30.65 20.77
N TYR A 284 5.82 30.75 19.65
CA TYR A 284 6.35 31.22 18.38
C TYR A 284 6.22 32.73 18.26
N PRO A 285 7.22 33.42 17.66
CA PRO A 285 7.07 34.82 17.23
C PRO A 285 5.88 34.97 16.29
N GLU A 286 5.21 36.13 16.39
CA GLU A 286 4.05 36.45 15.53
C GLU A 286 4.39 36.51 14.03
N THR A 287 5.66 36.79 13.72
CA THR A 287 6.24 36.83 12.36
C THR A 287 6.67 35.48 11.84
N THR A 288 6.54 34.40 12.62
CA THR A 288 6.91 33.04 12.17
C THR A 288 6.18 32.69 10.88
N PRO A 289 6.88 32.21 9.85
CA PRO A 289 6.25 31.82 8.59
C PRO A 289 5.18 30.73 8.77
N VAL A 290 4.05 30.94 8.11
CA VAL A 290 2.96 29.96 8.03
C VAL A 290 2.55 29.73 6.58
N ALA A 291 2.19 28.49 6.28
CA ALA A 291 1.56 28.10 5.02
C ALA A 291 0.29 27.29 5.28
N VAL A 292 -0.80 27.69 4.66
CA VAL A 292 -2.06 26.93 4.67
C VAL A 292 -2.25 26.33 3.29
N CYS A 293 -2.14 25.02 3.23
CA CYS A 293 -2.13 24.27 1.98
C CYS A 293 -3.46 23.51 1.84
N TYR A 294 -4.26 23.90 0.87
CA TYR A 294 -5.56 23.33 0.59
C TYR A 294 -5.47 22.40 -0.61
N HIS A 295 -6.10 21.22 -0.54
CA HIS A 295 -6.18 20.23 -1.60
C HIS A 295 -4.82 19.92 -2.24
N LEU A 296 -3.79 19.69 -1.41
CA LEU A 296 -2.45 19.35 -1.88
C LEU A 296 -2.47 18.23 -2.92
N THR A 297 -1.85 18.51 -4.06
CA THR A 297 -1.72 17.66 -5.25
C THR A 297 -3.02 17.38 -6.03
N TRP A 298 -4.15 17.93 -5.59
CA TRP A 298 -5.37 17.93 -6.38
C TRP A 298 -5.33 19.02 -7.47
N LYS A 299 -6.24 18.93 -8.46
CA LYS A 299 -6.33 19.91 -9.57
C LYS A 299 -6.64 21.32 -9.12
N ASP A 300 -7.28 21.48 -7.97
CA ASP A 300 -7.68 22.73 -7.34
C ASP A 300 -6.81 23.06 -6.12
N GLU A 301 -5.55 22.57 -6.10
CA GLU A 301 -4.56 22.91 -5.08
C GLU A 301 -4.41 24.43 -4.92
N GLN A 302 -4.43 24.89 -3.67
CA GLN A 302 -4.17 26.29 -3.33
C GLN A 302 -3.24 26.37 -2.12
N ILE A 303 -2.31 27.33 -2.17
CA ILE A 303 -1.31 27.54 -1.11
C ILE A 303 -1.32 29.01 -0.71
N PHE A 304 -1.62 29.26 0.53
CA PHE A 304 -1.64 30.60 1.13
C PHE A 304 -0.47 30.73 2.11
N ARG A 305 0.35 31.75 1.93
CA ARG A 305 1.52 32.02 2.78
C ARG A 305 1.29 33.30 3.56
N GLY A 306 1.82 33.37 4.77
CA GLY A 306 1.75 34.54 5.62
C GLY A 306 2.60 34.38 6.87
N GLU A 307 2.33 35.18 7.86
CA GLU A 307 2.90 35.10 9.19
C GLU A 307 1.90 34.44 10.17
N LEU A 308 2.38 33.92 11.28
CA LEU A 308 1.54 33.19 12.25
C LEU A 308 0.37 34.03 12.75
N LYS A 309 0.56 35.36 12.95
CA LYS A 309 -0.52 36.32 13.33
C LYS A 309 -1.67 36.36 12.32
N ASP A 310 -1.45 35.96 11.07
CA ASP A 310 -2.43 35.97 9.98
C ASP A 310 -3.18 34.66 9.81
N LEU A 311 -2.77 33.59 10.45
CA LEU A 311 -3.27 32.22 10.20
C LEU A 311 -4.80 32.13 10.19
N ALA A 312 -5.45 32.62 11.24
CA ALA A 312 -6.91 32.55 11.37
C ALA A 312 -7.62 33.38 10.27
N ARG A 313 -7.06 34.52 9.91
CA ARG A 313 -7.56 35.38 8.83
C ARG A 313 -7.46 34.68 7.49
N ILE A 314 -6.29 34.09 7.17
CA ILE A 314 -6.05 33.33 5.92
C ILE A 314 -7.09 32.22 5.78
N VAL A 315 -7.28 31.41 6.80
CA VAL A 315 -8.24 30.30 6.78
C VAL A 315 -9.68 30.80 6.57
N LYS A 316 -10.08 31.86 7.28
CA LYS A 316 -11.43 32.40 7.21
C LYS A 316 -11.74 33.05 5.86
N GLU A 317 -10.86 33.94 5.37
CA GLU A 317 -11.07 34.70 4.14
C GLU A 317 -11.16 33.79 2.91
N ASN A 318 -10.45 32.65 2.94
CA ASN A 318 -10.43 31.66 1.85
C ASN A 318 -11.39 30.47 2.07
N ASN A 319 -12.22 30.50 3.11
CA ASN A 319 -13.21 29.47 3.45
C ASN A 319 -12.59 28.06 3.53
N LEU A 320 -11.37 27.94 4.06
CA LEU A 320 -10.66 26.66 4.13
C LEU A 320 -11.20 25.79 5.27
N THR A 321 -11.53 24.54 4.96
CA THR A 321 -12.17 23.62 5.91
C THR A 321 -11.50 22.26 5.92
N LEU A 322 -12.07 21.29 5.19
CA LEU A 322 -11.53 19.93 5.06
C LEU A 322 -10.31 19.94 4.14
N THR A 323 -9.50 18.87 4.23
CA THR A 323 -8.36 18.65 3.32
C THR A 323 -7.34 19.80 3.29
N THR A 324 -7.15 20.41 4.47
CA THR A 324 -6.24 21.55 4.67
C THR A 324 -5.11 21.15 5.61
N MET A 325 -3.85 21.37 5.18
CA MET A 325 -2.64 21.21 5.98
C MET A 325 -2.13 22.58 6.39
N ILE A 326 -1.93 22.79 7.68
CA ILE A 326 -1.28 23.99 8.22
C ILE A 326 0.17 23.63 8.52
N VAL A 327 1.10 24.42 7.98
CA VAL A 327 2.54 24.28 8.26
C VAL A 327 3.03 25.57 8.90
N VAL A 328 3.78 25.44 9.99
CA VAL A 328 4.33 26.60 10.76
C VAL A 328 5.81 26.36 11.01
N GLY A 329 6.64 27.37 10.83
CA GLY A 329 8.04 27.33 11.20
C GLY A 329 9.00 27.97 10.19
N GLU A 330 10.20 28.24 10.66
CA GLU A 330 11.27 28.91 9.92
C GLU A 330 11.78 28.15 8.68
N ALA A 331 11.44 26.86 8.54
CA ALA A 331 11.79 26.09 7.36
C ALA A 331 11.02 26.49 6.10
N ILE A 332 9.88 27.18 6.23
CA ILE A 332 9.05 27.58 5.10
C ILE A 332 9.77 28.59 4.24
N GLY A 333 10.16 28.16 3.02
CA GLY A 333 10.83 29.06 2.05
C GLY A 333 12.27 29.42 2.38
N ASN A 334 12.84 28.93 3.47
CA ASN A 334 14.23 29.21 3.84
C ASN A 334 15.21 28.51 2.89
N ARG A 335 16.27 29.21 2.49
CA ARG A 335 17.33 28.75 1.58
C ARG A 335 18.74 28.92 2.15
N GLU A 336 18.89 29.44 3.36
CA GLU A 336 20.17 29.83 3.94
C GLU A 336 20.91 28.66 4.62
N GLY A 337 20.21 27.58 4.98
CA GLY A 337 20.82 26.44 5.66
C GLY A 337 21.68 25.58 4.71
N LEU A 338 22.95 25.47 4.97
CA LEU A 338 23.85 24.59 4.24
C LEU A 338 24.15 23.31 5.03
N SER A 339 23.90 22.16 4.42
CA SER A 339 24.31 20.91 5.00
C SER A 339 25.82 20.75 4.92
N ARG A 340 26.49 20.51 6.05
CA ARG A 340 27.91 20.18 6.08
C ARG A 340 28.24 18.88 5.34
N LEU A 341 27.25 18.04 5.08
CA LEU A 341 27.41 16.80 4.32
C LEU A 341 28.06 17.00 2.94
N TYR A 342 27.83 18.17 2.32
CA TYR A 342 28.39 18.54 1.01
C TYR A 342 29.64 19.42 1.12
N ALA A 343 30.09 19.80 2.32
CA ALA A 343 31.33 20.56 2.51
C ALA A 343 32.54 19.74 2.05
N HIS A 344 33.56 20.43 1.51
CA HIS A 344 34.81 19.78 1.03
C HIS A 344 35.49 18.94 2.10
N GLU A 345 35.38 19.37 3.35
CA GLU A 345 36.05 18.79 4.52
C GLU A 345 35.27 17.60 5.10
N PHE A 346 34.00 17.37 4.66
CA PHE A 346 33.17 16.31 5.20
C PHE A 346 33.53 14.97 4.55
N LYS A 347 34.15 14.11 5.34
CA LYS A 347 34.50 12.74 4.94
C LYS A 347 33.41 11.75 5.34
N HIS A 348 33.10 10.79 4.48
CA HIS A 348 32.21 9.68 4.74
C HIS A 348 32.66 8.44 3.98
N LEU A 349 31.96 7.31 4.14
CA LEU A 349 32.35 6.00 3.62
C LEU A 349 32.75 5.99 2.13
N TYR A 350 32.17 6.84 1.32
CA TYR A 350 32.39 6.95 -0.14
C TYR A 350 33.16 8.22 -0.56
N ARG A 351 33.50 9.11 0.39
CA ARG A 351 34.21 10.35 0.14
C ARG A 351 35.32 10.48 1.16
N LYS A 352 36.57 10.11 0.74
CA LYS A 352 37.79 10.11 1.56
C LYS A 352 38.38 11.50 1.70
#